data_a5892aac7e5834a352a30071203f4f20
#
_entry.id   a5892aac7e5834a352a30071203f4f20
#
_cell.length_a   1.000
_cell.length_b   1.000
_cell.length_c   1.000
_cell.angle_alpha   90.00
_cell.angle_beta   90.00
_cell.angle_gamma   90.00
#
_symmetry.space_group_name_H-M   'P 1'
#
loop_
_entity.id
_entity.type
_entity.pdbx_description
1 polymer ?
#
loop_
_entity_poly.entity_id
_entity_poly.type
_entity_poly.pdbx_seq_one_letter_code
_entity_poly.pdbx_strand_id
1 'polypeptide(L)'
;MDVNDLLLLLSVAVLGAVWWRRCSKTGGVDGLPPGPPGWPVVGNLFQVILQRRPFMYVVRDLRTKYGPIFTMRMGQRTLIVVTDPDLIHDALVKQGPMFASRPADSPIRLLFSVGKCTVNSAPYGPLWRALRRNFVSEIVSPPRVKGFSWIREWAMGAHLRRLRAEHAATGAVRVMANCRLTICSILVCICFGAKIPDDLIVEIEEVLKEVMMISLPKLPDFLPLLTPLFRRQLNDARALRRRQLNCLVPLVRARREFLQTGGNAWKEEGVEGNRVVGGVEMMSPPGEAYVDSLFDLEPPGRGKRLGEEELVTLCSEVMSAGTDTSATALEWAMMHLVLDPAAQQRVYDEVVDKAGKTERITEADVEQMPYLQAVVKETFRRHPPSHFVLSHAATRDTELGGYRVPADASVEFYTAWVTENPETWPDPDAWRPERFLEGGEGHDTDITGTRALRMMPFGAGRRICPAATLGVLHIQLTLANMVRELRWTPPAGEGPPDPAETFAFTVVMKHSLRAGIVERNQPPSPPPVAAN
;
A
#
# COMPACT_ATOMS: atom_id res chain seq x y z
N MET A 1 -33.25 27.68 -26.81
CA MET A 1 -31.96 27.78 -27.51
C MET A 1 -32.22 28.55 -28.80
N ASP A 2 -31.63 29.74 -28.89
CA ASP A 2 -31.77 30.57 -30.08
C ASP A 2 -30.97 29.97 -31.24
N VAL A 3 -31.40 30.29 -32.48
CA VAL A 3 -30.73 29.83 -33.72
C VAL A 3 -29.21 30.19 -33.67
N ASN A 4 -28.85 31.29 -33.00
CA ASN A 4 -27.46 31.71 -32.80
C ASN A 4 -26.68 30.78 -31.86
N ASP A 5 -27.33 30.24 -30.84
CA ASP A 5 -26.72 29.26 -29.91
C ASP A 5 -26.44 27.94 -30.63
N LEU A 6 -27.36 27.52 -31.49
CA LEU A 6 -27.23 26.31 -32.30
C LEU A 6 -26.11 26.43 -33.33
N LEU A 7 -26.00 27.60 -33.99
CA LEU A 7 -24.93 27.93 -34.95
C LEU A 7 -23.56 28.01 -34.26
N LEU A 8 -23.49 28.55 -33.03
CA LEU A 8 -22.27 28.61 -32.25
C LEU A 8 -21.82 27.19 -31.84
N LEU A 9 -22.73 26.35 -31.36
CA LEU A 9 -22.44 24.96 -31.02
C LEU A 9 -22.00 24.13 -32.24
N LEU A 10 -22.66 24.32 -33.38
CA LEU A 10 -22.29 23.68 -34.65
C LEU A 10 -20.90 24.15 -35.13
N SER A 11 -20.61 25.45 -35.02
CA SER A 11 -19.32 26.02 -35.38
C SER A 11 -18.18 25.48 -34.49
N VAL A 12 -18.41 25.38 -33.18
CA VAL A 12 -17.47 24.77 -32.22
C VAL A 12 -17.27 23.29 -32.51
N ALA A 13 -18.35 22.56 -32.85
CA ALA A 13 -18.27 21.15 -33.20
C ALA A 13 -17.51 20.92 -34.53
N VAL A 14 -17.76 21.75 -35.54
CA VAL A 14 -17.05 21.68 -36.84
C VAL A 14 -15.58 22.06 -36.68
N LEU A 15 -15.29 23.14 -35.98
CA LEU A 15 -13.90 23.55 -35.69
C LEU A 15 -13.18 22.46 -34.88
N GLY A 16 -13.86 21.86 -33.91
CA GLY A 16 -13.37 20.70 -33.15
C GLY A 16 -13.10 19.49 -34.05
N ALA A 17 -13.99 19.18 -34.99
CA ALA A 17 -13.84 18.07 -35.94
C ALA A 17 -12.71 18.31 -36.96
N VAL A 18 -12.58 19.53 -37.47
CA VAL A 18 -11.51 19.91 -38.38
C VAL A 18 -10.13 19.88 -37.67
N TRP A 19 -10.08 20.40 -36.46
CA TRP A 19 -8.87 20.35 -35.64
C TRP A 19 -8.53 18.88 -35.27
N TRP A 20 -9.55 18.06 -34.92
CA TRP A 20 -9.41 16.62 -34.71
C TRP A 20 -8.78 15.90 -35.92
N ARG A 21 -9.32 16.17 -37.14
CA ARG A 21 -8.76 15.58 -38.37
C ARG A 21 -7.32 16.04 -38.66
N ARG A 22 -6.95 17.27 -38.30
CA ARG A 22 -5.55 17.72 -38.41
C ARG A 22 -4.64 17.06 -37.40
N CYS A 23 -5.05 16.96 -36.14
CA CYS A 23 -4.28 16.31 -35.07
C CYS A 23 -4.19 14.78 -35.23
N SER A 24 -5.22 14.11 -35.75
CA SER A 24 -5.17 12.67 -36.01
C SER A 24 -4.35 12.27 -37.24
N LYS A 25 -4.04 13.22 -38.14
CA LYS A 25 -3.16 12.97 -39.28
C LYS A 25 -1.67 13.22 -38.96
N THR A 26 -1.35 13.91 -37.87
CA THR A 26 0.02 14.03 -37.36
C THR A 26 0.33 12.76 -36.55
N GLY A 27 0.73 11.70 -37.24
CA GLY A 27 1.35 10.56 -36.60
C GLY A 27 2.51 11.01 -35.75
N GLY A 28 2.52 10.58 -34.47
CA GLY A 28 3.62 10.73 -33.53
C GLY A 28 4.07 12.18 -33.32
N VAL A 29 3.53 12.87 -32.31
CA VAL A 29 4.14 14.11 -31.83
C VAL A 29 5.53 13.77 -31.30
N ASP A 30 6.55 14.17 -32.06
CA ASP A 30 7.95 14.29 -31.64
C ASP A 30 8.54 13.14 -30.79
N GLY A 31 8.52 11.90 -31.31
CA GLY A 31 9.23 10.78 -30.72
C GLY A 31 8.58 10.15 -29.46
N LEU A 32 7.36 10.55 -29.08
CA LEU A 32 6.61 9.88 -28.01
C LEU A 32 6.15 8.46 -28.40
N PRO A 33 5.96 7.55 -27.44
CA PRO A 33 5.34 6.25 -27.70
C PRO A 33 3.97 6.38 -28.38
N PRO A 34 3.54 5.38 -29.20
CA PRO A 34 2.23 5.37 -29.83
C PRO A 34 1.11 5.40 -28.77
N GLY A 35 -0.12 5.76 -29.16
CA GLY A 35 -1.22 5.76 -28.21
C GLY A 35 -2.57 6.07 -28.84
N PRO A 36 -3.66 5.97 -28.08
CA PRO A 36 -4.99 6.27 -28.57
C PRO A 36 -5.13 7.74 -28.94
N PRO A 37 -5.83 8.07 -30.04
CA PRO A 37 -6.10 9.44 -30.40
C PRO A 37 -6.89 10.13 -29.29
N GLY A 38 -6.40 11.27 -28.82
CA GLY A 38 -7.04 12.06 -27.77
C GLY A 38 -8.03 13.09 -28.34
N TRP A 39 -9.08 13.42 -27.59
CA TRP A 39 -9.98 14.54 -27.92
C TRP A 39 -9.32 15.88 -27.63
N PRO A 40 -9.71 16.96 -28.33
CA PRO A 40 -9.22 18.29 -28.02
C PRO A 40 -9.39 18.64 -26.53
N VAL A 41 -8.40 19.27 -25.93
CA VAL A 41 -8.34 19.74 -24.52
C VAL A 41 -8.38 18.62 -23.49
N VAL A 42 -9.31 17.65 -23.61
CA VAL A 42 -9.54 16.58 -22.61
C VAL A 42 -8.73 15.31 -22.86
N GLY A 43 -8.16 15.17 -24.05
CA GLY A 43 -7.35 14.00 -24.42
C GLY A 43 -8.17 12.69 -24.35
N ASN A 44 -7.64 11.70 -23.65
CA ASN A 44 -8.26 10.38 -23.48
C ASN A 44 -9.11 10.29 -22.20
N LEU A 45 -9.27 11.38 -21.46
CA LEU A 45 -9.90 11.39 -20.14
C LEU A 45 -11.34 10.84 -20.20
N PHE A 46 -12.15 11.31 -21.15
CA PHE A 46 -13.52 10.79 -21.31
C PHE A 46 -13.56 9.35 -21.80
N GLN A 47 -12.59 8.92 -22.60
CA GLN A 47 -12.51 7.52 -23.03
C GLN A 47 -12.28 6.58 -21.82
N VAL A 48 -11.55 7.03 -20.80
CA VAL A 48 -11.34 6.28 -19.56
C VAL A 48 -12.59 6.35 -18.66
N ILE A 49 -13.15 7.54 -18.43
CA ILE A 49 -14.30 7.74 -17.54
C ILE A 49 -15.55 7.00 -18.03
N LEU A 50 -15.82 7.06 -19.34
CA LEU A 50 -17.00 6.44 -19.94
C LEU A 50 -16.98 4.90 -19.87
N GLN A 51 -15.83 4.27 -19.73
CA GLN A 51 -15.73 2.83 -19.56
C GLN A 51 -16.27 2.35 -18.20
N ARG A 52 -16.39 3.22 -17.20
CA ARG A 52 -16.90 2.93 -15.86
C ARG A 52 -16.24 1.71 -15.18
N ARG A 53 -14.98 1.44 -15.52
CA ARG A 53 -14.19 0.35 -14.96
C ARG A 53 -12.82 0.86 -14.48
N PRO A 54 -12.14 0.15 -13.56
CA PRO A 54 -10.82 0.55 -13.07
C PRO A 54 -9.80 0.75 -14.20
N PHE A 55 -8.92 1.73 -14.05
CA PHE A 55 -7.93 2.13 -15.05
C PHE A 55 -7.01 0.97 -15.50
N MET A 56 -6.71 0.04 -14.61
CA MET A 56 -5.89 -1.15 -14.92
C MET A 56 -6.46 -1.98 -16.08
N TYR A 57 -7.79 -2.14 -16.19
CA TYR A 57 -8.41 -2.88 -17.31
C TYR A 57 -8.32 -2.10 -18.63
N VAL A 58 -8.39 -0.76 -18.55
CA VAL A 58 -8.16 0.09 -19.73
C VAL A 58 -6.74 -0.08 -20.24
N VAL A 59 -5.75 -0.16 -19.34
CA VAL A 59 -4.34 -0.38 -19.69
C VAL A 59 -4.13 -1.74 -20.34
N ARG A 60 -4.76 -2.82 -19.84
CA ARG A 60 -4.70 -4.15 -20.47
C ARG A 60 -5.16 -4.13 -21.95
N ASP A 61 -6.30 -3.47 -22.23
CA ASP A 61 -6.82 -3.36 -23.59
C ASP A 61 -5.91 -2.52 -24.49
N LEU A 62 -5.40 -1.39 -23.97
CA LEU A 62 -4.52 -0.52 -24.73
C LEU A 62 -3.17 -1.17 -25.04
N ARG A 63 -2.63 -1.97 -24.10
CA ARG A 63 -1.42 -2.76 -24.32
C ARG A 63 -1.57 -3.70 -25.53
N THR A 64 -2.68 -4.42 -25.62
CA THR A 64 -2.96 -5.32 -26.74
C THR A 64 -2.96 -4.57 -28.08
N LYS A 65 -3.40 -3.30 -28.09
CA LYS A 65 -3.57 -2.49 -29.31
C LYS A 65 -2.33 -1.68 -29.68
N TYR A 66 -1.62 -1.11 -28.70
CA TYR A 66 -0.51 -0.16 -28.92
C TYR A 66 0.86 -0.70 -28.54
N GLY A 67 0.90 -1.93 -27.97
CA GLY A 67 2.16 -2.57 -27.56
C GLY A 67 2.58 -2.27 -26.11
N PRO A 68 3.81 -2.60 -25.77
CA PRO A 68 4.30 -2.65 -24.39
C PRO A 68 4.57 -1.28 -23.74
N ILE A 69 4.66 -0.22 -24.54
CA ILE A 69 4.80 1.17 -24.10
C ILE A 69 3.90 2.07 -24.97
N PHE A 70 3.09 2.89 -24.32
CA PHE A 70 2.17 3.77 -25.04
C PHE A 70 1.88 5.07 -24.27
N THR A 71 1.44 6.08 -25.01
CA THR A 71 1.14 7.41 -24.46
C THR A 71 -0.37 7.64 -24.38
N MET A 72 -0.82 8.17 -23.25
CA MET A 72 -2.18 8.69 -23.07
C MET A 72 -2.13 10.17 -22.70
N ARG A 73 -3.04 10.96 -23.26
CA ARG A 73 -3.24 12.36 -22.88
C ARG A 73 -4.43 12.46 -21.94
N MET A 74 -4.20 12.76 -20.68
CA MET A 74 -5.23 12.90 -19.66
C MET A 74 -5.41 14.40 -19.34
N GLY A 75 -6.28 15.07 -20.10
CA GLY A 75 -6.38 16.53 -20.04
C GLY A 75 -5.04 17.18 -20.41
N GLN A 76 -4.48 17.97 -19.49
CA GLN A 76 -3.17 18.62 -19.68
C GLN A 76 -1.98 17.72 -19.34
N ARG A 77 -2.21 16.52 -18.79
CA ARG A 77 -1.12 15.61 -18.38
C ARG A 77 -0.83 14.59 -19.48
N THR A 78 0.46 14.39 -19.76
CA THR A 78 0.94 13.27 -20.57
C THR A 78 1.27 12.10 -19.64
N LEU A 79 0.64 10.94 -19.88
CA LEU A 79 0.95 9.68 -19.21
C LEU A 79 1.66 8.77 -20.22
N ILE A 80 2.83 8.25 -19.84
CA ILE A 80 3.52 7.20 -20.56
C ILE A 80 3.35 5.91 -19.74
N VAL A 81 2.62 4.95 -20.28
CA VAL A 81 2.36 3.67 -19.62
C VAL A 81 3.34 2.64 -20.17
N VAL A 82 4.06 1.99 -19.26
CA VAL A 82 5.06 0.95 -19.56
C VAL A 82 4.59 -0.35 -18.94
N THR A 83 4.45 -1.38 -19.75
CA THR A 83 3.92 -2.69 -19.32
C THR A 83 4.92 -3.84 -19.55
N ASP A 84 5.99 -3.58 -20.26
CA ASP A 84 7.02 -4.56 -20.58
C ASP A 84 8.03 -4.70 -19.43
N PRO A 85 8.29 -5.92 -18.93
CA PRO A 85 9.23 -6.14 -17.82
C PRO A 85 10.64 -5.62 -18.08
N ASP A 86 11.16 -5.76 -19.30
CA ASP A 86 12.52 -5.35 -19.64
C ASP A 86 12.64 -3.83 -19.69
N LEU A 87 11.64 -3.14 -20.25
CA LEU A 87 11.56 -1.66 -20.23
C LEU A 87 11.37 -1.14 -18.82
N ILE A 88 10.57 -1.81 -17.97
CA ILE A 88 10.42 -1.47 -16.56
C ILE A 88 11.76 -1.63 -15.83
N HIS A 89 12.47 -2.74 -16.05
CA HIS A 89 13.79 -2.97 -15.47
C HIS A 89 14.81 -1.94 -15.96
N ASP A 90 14.81 -1.64 -17.25
CA ASP A 90 15.69 -0.60 -17.82
C ASP A 90 15.46 0.75 -17.15
N ALA A 91 14.20 1.22 -17.05
CA ALA A 91 13.86 2.50 -16.44
C ALA A 91 14.16 2.54 -14.94
N LEU A 92 13.70 1.54 -14.16
CA LEU A 92 13.74 1.60 -12.70
C LEU A 92 15.09 1.18 -12.10
N VAL A 93 15.81 0.25 -12.76
CA VAL A 93 17.05 -0.33 -12.24
C VAL A 93 18.26 0.25 -12.98
N LYS A 94 18.38 0.06 -14.30
CA LYS A 94 19.55 0.52 -15.05
C LYS A 94 19.62 2.04 -15.14
N GLN A 95 18.50 2.71 -15.46
CA GLN A 95 18.38 4.16 -15.51
C GLN A 95 17.79 4.76 -14.22
N GLY A 96 17.84 4.04 -13.10
CA GLY A 96 17.14 4.34 -11.85
C GLY A 96 17.18 5.80 -11.39
N PRO A 97 18.34 6.51 -11.37
CA PRO A 97 18.37 7.93 -11.01
C PRO A 97 17.59 8.83 -11.98
N MET A 98 17.49 8.46 -13.26
CA MET A 98 16.77 9.23 -14.28
C MET A 98 15.26 9.21 -14.04
N PHE A 99 14.71 8.03 -13.70
CA PHE A 99 13.28 7.82 -13.48
C PHE A 99 12.85 7.88 -12.01
N ALA A 100 13.71 8.32 -11.09
CA ALA A 100 13.39 8.32 -9.66
C ALA A 100 12.60 9.55 -9.19
N SER A 101 12.25 10.51 -10.05
CA SER A 101 11.48 11.69 -9.64
C SER A 101 9.98 11.39 -9.54
N ARG A 102 9.22 12.39 -9.11
CA ARG A 102 7.75 12.32 -8.97
C ARG A 102 7.10 13.42 -9.81
N PRO A 103 5.99 13.13 -10.49
CA PRO A 103 5.27 14.14 -11.27
C PRO A 103 4.68 15.24 -10.38
N ALA A 104 4.17 16.30 -10.99
CA ALA A 104 3.48 17.36 -10.29
C ALA A 104 2.24 16.82 -9.55
N ASP A 105 2.09 17.20 -8.27
CA ASP A 105 0.95 16.82 -7.46
C ASP A 105 -0.23 17.80 -7.59
N SER A 106 -1.42 17.31 -7.27
CA SER A 106 -2.62 18.13 -7.13
C SER A 106 -2.58 18.97 -5.83
N PRO A 107 -3.37 20.05 -5.73
CA PRO A 107 -3.47 20.84 -4.51
C PRO A 107 -3.85 20.02 -3.27
N ILE A 108 -4.69 19.00 -3.43
CA ILE A 108 -5.08 18.09 -2.33
C ILE A 108 -3.88 17.27 -1.88
N ARG A 109 -3.15 16.65 -2.80
CA ARG A 109 -1.94 15.87 -2.46
C ARG A 109 -0.86 16.73 -1.83
N LEU A 110 -0.67 17.97 -2.31
CA LEU A 110 0.28 18.93 -1.71
C LEU A 110 -0.11 19.29 -0.27
N LEU A 111 -1.41 19.38 0.05
CA LEU A 111 -1.90 19.63 1.40
C LEU A 111 -1.48 18.52 2.37
N PHE A 112 -1.70 17.25 2.00
CA PHE A 112 -1.38 16.11 2.86
C PHE A 112 0.11 15.75 2.88
N SER A 113 0.89 16.14 1.87
CA SER A 113 2.33 15.93 1.83
C SER A 113 3.15 17.13 2.34
N VAL A 114 2.50 18.18 2.84
CA VAL A 114 3.14 19.44 3.27
C VAL A 114 4.17 19.92 2.23
N GLY A 115 3.69 20.14 1.00
CA GLY A 115 4.55 20.58 -0.11
C GLY A 115 5.60 19.54 -0.54
N LYS A 116 5.24 18.26 -0.56
CA LYS A 116 6.11 17.12 -0.91
C LYS A 116 7.20 16.78 0.12
N CYS A 117 6.96 17.01 1.40
CA CYS A 117 7.86 16.62 2.48
C CYS A 117 7.57 15.18 2.96
N THR A 118 7.63 14.19 2.07
CA THR A 118 7.42 12.76 2.37
C THR A 118 8.35 11.88 1.55
N VAL A 119 8.57 10.64 2.00
CA VAL A 119 9.43 9.68 1.28
C VAL A 119 8.81 9.29 -0.07
N ASN A 120 7.47 9.22 -0.15
CA ASN A 120 6.79 8.82 -1.39
C ASN A 120 6.69 9.95 -2.42
N SER A 121 6.47 11.22 -2.00
CA SER A 121 6.15 12.33 -2.89
C SER A 121 7.31 13.28 -3.17
N ALA A 122 8.35 13.32 -2.32
CA ALA A 122 9.50 14.20 -2.55
C ALA A 122 10.17 13.92 -3.91
N PRO A 123 10.52 14.94 -4.69
CA PRO A 123 11.32 14.79 -5.90
C PRO A 123 12.66 14.11 -5.59
N TYR A 124 13.23 13.41 -6.57
CA TYR A 124 14.53 12.80 -6.39
C TYR A 124 15.62 13.85 -6.17
N GLY A 125 16.15 13.94 -4.97
CA GLY A 125 17.08 14.98 -4.57
C GLY A 125 17.56 14.86 -3.12
N PRO A 126 18.21 15.90 -2.57
CA PRO A 126 18.77 15.87 -1.22
C PRO A 126 17.72 15.63 -0.13
N LEU A 127 16.56 16.27 -0.21
CA LEU A 127 15.45 16.07 0.75
C LEU A 127 15.00 14.62 0.77
N TRP A 128 14.70 14.04 -0.41
CA TRP A 128 14.30 12.65 -0.50
C TRP A 128 15.34 11.70 0.10
N ARG A 129 16.63 11.93 -0.20
CA ARG A 129 17.72 11.11 0.35
C ARG A 129 17.80 11.17 1.88
N ALA A 130 17.60 12.36 2.45
CA ALA A 130 17.60 12.54 3.91
C ALA A 130 16.43 11.80 4.56
N LEU A 131 15.20 12.00 4.07
CA LEU A 131 13.99 11.33 4.57
C LEU A 131 14.08 9.81 4.40
N ARG A 132 14.53 9.34 3.23
CA ARG A 132 14.69 7.91 2.94
C ARG A 132 15.72 7.25 3.85
N ARG A 133 16.85 7.91 4.08
CA ARG A 133 17.92 7.42 4.98
C ARG A 133 17.40 7.32 6.41
N ASN A 134 16.75 8.38 6.91
CA ASN A 134 16.17 8.37 8.25
C ASN A 134 15.16 7.23 8.41
N PHE A 135 14.22 7.07 7.46
CA PHE A 135 13.26 5.97 7.48
C PHE A 135 13.95 4.59 7.57
N VAL A 136 14.96 4.36 6.71
CA VAL A 136 15.66 3.05 6.67
C VAL A 136 16.43 2.81 7.97
N SER A 137 17.14 3.80 8.49
CA SER A 137 17.88 3.70 9.75
C SER A 137 16.94 3.41 10.92
N GLU A 138 15.83 4.16 11.04
CA GLU A 138 15.03 4.22 12.25
C GLU A 138 13.83 3.27 12.29
N ILE A 139 13.46 2.67 11.17
CA ILE A 139 12.31 1.73 11.13
C ILE A 139 12.74 0.33 10.69
N VAL A 140 13.52 0.22 9.61
CA VAL A 140 13.71 -1.09 8.94
C VAL A 140 15.13 -1.66 9.08
N SER A 141 16.04 -0.98 9.76
CA SER A 141 17.36 -1.57 10.07
C SER A 141 17.19 -2.80 10.97
N PRO A 142 18.05 -3.83 10.84
CA PRO A 142 17.90 -5.07 11.61
C PRO A 142 17.81 -4.88 13.13
N PRO A 143 18.61 -3.99 13.76
CA PRO A 143 18.47 -3.74 15.19
C PRO A 143 17.11 -3.15 15.57
N ARG A 144 16.56 -2.25 14.74
CA ARG A 144 15.23 -1.63 14.96
C ARG A 144 14.12 -2.65 14.81
N VAL A 145 14.15 -3.45 13.74
CA VAL A 145 13.17 -4.53 13.53
C VAL A 145 13.16 -5.49 14.71
N LYS A 146 14.34 -5.92 15.19
CA LYS A 146 14.45 -6.74 16.39
C LYS A 146 13.92 -6.02 17.64
N GLY A 147 14.24 -4.74 17.82
CA GLY A 147 13.76 -3.92 18.95
C GLY A 147 12.23 -3.80 19.01
N PHE A 148 11.54 -3.91 17.89
CA PHE A 148 10.07 -3.85 17.80
C PHE A 148 9.37 -5.21 18.01
N SER A 149 10.09 -6.29 18.35
CA SER A 149 9.50 -7.64 18.49
C SER A 149 8.38 -7.69 19.52
N TRP A 150 8.54 -7.02 20.68
CA TRP A 150 7.52 -6.95 21.73
C TRP A 150 6.23 -6.24 21.26
N ILE A 151 6.31 -5.24 20.34
CA ILE A 151 5.14 -4.58 19.75
C ILE A 151 4.30 -5.61 18.96
N ARG A 152 4.98 -6.41 18.13
CA ARG A 152 4.34 -7.44 17.33
C ARG A 152 3.66 -8.49 18.19
N GLU A 153 4.33 -8.92 19.26
CA GLU A 153 3.78 -9.87 20.21
C GLU A 153 2.52 -9.34 20.92
N TRP A 154 2.60 -8.13 21.46
CA TRP A 154 1.46 -7.48 22.10
C TRP A 154 0.27 -7.32 21.14
N ALA A 155 0.52 -6.81 19.93
CA ALA A 155 -0.52 -6.60 18.92
C ALA A 155 -1.14 -7.93 18.47
N MET A 156 -0.35 -9.01 18.37
CA MET A 156 -0.84 -10.33 18.01
C MET A 156 -1.75 -10.91 19.10
N GLY A 157 -1.37 -10.78 20.36
CA GLY A 157 -2.24 -11.17 21.47
C GLY A 157 -3.58 -10.42 21.47
N ALA A 158 -3.56 -9.11 21.19
CA ALA A 158 -4.78 -8.32 21.04
C ALA A 158 -5.60 -8.76 19.81
N HIS A 159 -4.94 -9.04 18.69
CA HIS A 159 -5.59 -9.54 17.47
C HIS A 159 -6.39 -10.83 17.72
N LEU A 160 -5.76 -11.84 18.28
CA LEU A 160 -6.41 -13.13 18.56
C LEU A 160 -7.58 -12.99 19.54
N ARG A 161 -7.47 -12.12 20.56
CA ARG A 161 -8.60 -11.83 21.46
C ARG A 161 -9.77 -11.18 20.71
N ARG A 162 -9.52 -10.22 19.81
CA ARG A 162 -10.57 -9.57 19.00
C ARG A 162 -11.26 -10.57 18.07
N LEU A 163 -10.51 -11.43 17.38
CA LEU A 163 -11.07 -12.47 16.52
C LEU A 163 -12.01 -13.40 17.30
N ARG A 164 -11.57 -13.87 18.49
CA ARG A 164 -12.39 -14.73 19.36
C ARG A 164 -13.67 -14.04 19.83
N ALA A 165 -13.55 -12.78 20.26
CA ALA A 165 -14.70 -12.00 20.72
C ALA A 165 -15.70 -11.71 19.58
N GLU A 166 -15.23 -11.34 18.39
CA GLU A 166 -16.11 -11.11 17.23
C GLU A 166 -16.81 -12.40 16.81
N HIS A 167 -16.08 -13.52 16.73
CA HIS A 167 -16.68 -14.81 16.39
C HIS A 167 -17.72 -15.26 17.41
N ALA A 168 -17.44 -15.12 18.70
CA ALA A 168 -18.40 -15.45 19.77
C ALA A 168 -19.68 -14.60 19.67
N ALA A 169 -19.56 -13.35 19.24
CA ALA A 169 -20.69 -12.44 19.14
C ALA A 169 -21.50 -12.60 17.83
N THR A 170 -20.87 -12.97 16.72
CA THR A 170 -21.49 -12.91 15.38
C THR A 170 -21.44 -14.22 14.60
N GLY A 171 -20.73 -15.24 15.08
CA GLY A 171 -20.50 -16.50 14.38
C GLY A 171 -19.48 -16.43 13.24
N ALA A 172 -18.94 -15.25 12.94
CA ALA A 172 -17.92 -15.06 11.91
C ALA A 172 -17.02 -13.87 12.22
N VAL A 173 -15.84 -13.82 11.63
CA VAL A 173 -14.88 -12.71 11.76
C VAL A 173 -14.69 -11.99 10.44
N ARG A 174 -14.50 -10.66 10.49
CA ARG A 174 -14.16 -9.81 9.35
C ARG A 174 -12.64 -9.68 9.27
N VAL A 175 -12.03 -10.46 8.37
CA VAL A 175 -10.57 -10.62 8.32
C VAL A 175 -9.88 -9.29 8.05
N MET A 176 -10.28 -8.55 7.01
CA MET A 176 -9.69 -7.24 6.65
C MET A 176 -9.70 -6.26 7.82
N ALA A 177 -10.86 -6.08 8.47
CA ALA A 177 -11.02 -5.10 9.54
C ALA A 177 -10.08 -5.42 10.73
N ASN A 178 -10.01 -6.68 11.14
CA ASN A 178 -9.14 -7.10 12.23
C ASN A 178 -7.64 -6.99 11.87
N CYS A 179 -7.25 -7.35 10.65
CA CYS A 179 -5.88 -7.21 10.17
C CYS A 179 -5.47 -5.73 10.12
N ARG A 180 -6.33 -4.84 9.61
CA ARG A 180 -6.08 -3.39 9.56
C ARG A 180 -5.82 -2.82 10.95
N LEU A 181 -6.68 -3.11 11.92
CA LEU A 181 -6.51 -2.65 13.30
C LEU A 181 -5.19 -3.15 13.89
N THR A 182 -4.84 -4.39 13.66
CA THR A 182 -3.60 -4.98 14.19
C THR A 182 -2.37 -4.33 13.59
N ILE A 183 -2.30 -4.20 12.28
CA ILE A 183 -1.15 -3.56 11.60
C ILE A 183 -1.09 -2.08 11.96
N CYS A 184 -2.23 -1.38 12.01
CA CYS A 184 -2.28 0.01 12.45
C CYS A 184 -1.74 0.17 13.88
N SER A 185 -2.14 -0.69 14.82
CA SER A 185 -1.63 -0.71 16.21
C SER A 185 -0.11 -0.86 16.25
N ILE A 186 0.45 -1.79 15.47
CA ILE A 186 1.90 -1.99 15.38
C ILE A 186 2.58 -0.71 14.89
N LEU A 187 2.07 -0.11 13.82
CA LEU A 187 2.69 1.06 13.20
C LEU A 187 2.56 2.32 14.05
N VAL A 188 1.46 2.49 14.77
CA VAL A 188 1.31 3.56 15.76
C VAL A 188 2.35 3.42 16.88
N CYS A 189 2.53 2.21 17.41
CA CYS A 189 3.56 1.96 18.42
C CYS A 189 4.98 2.21 17.87
N ILE A 190 5.28 1.81 16.64
CA ILE A 190 6.57 2.11 16.00
C ILE A 190 6.77 3.63 15.83
N CYS A 191 5.72 4.35 15.42
CA CYS A 191 5.82 5.79 15.17
C CYS A 191 5.94 6.63 16.44
N PHE A 192 5.17 6.29 17.48
CA PHE A 192 5.01 7.16 18.66
C PHE A 192 5.49 6.53 19.98
N GLY A 193 5.85 5.24 19.97
CA GLY A 193 6.27 4.52 21.17
C GLY A 193 5.13 4.33 22.19
N ALA A 194 3.87 4.41 21.76
CA ALA A 194 2.71 4.38 22.63
C ALA A 194 1.81 3.19 22.31
N LYS A 195 1.34 2.47 23.34
CA LYS A 195 0.13 1.66 23.26
C LYS A 195 -1.05 2.60 23.41
N ILE A 196 -2.03 2.51 22.52
CA ILE A 196 -3.24 3.33 22.56
C ILE A 196 -4.49 2.44 22.57
N PRO A 197 -5.60 2.92 23.15
CA PRO A 197 -6.87 2.20 23.18
C PRO A 197 -7.40 1.87 21.78
N ASP A 198 -8.14 0.76 21.65
CA ASP A 198 -8.66 0.28 20.37
C ASP A 198 -9.60 1.30 19.68
N ASP A 199 -10.37 2.08 20.43
CA ASP A 199 -11.25 3.14 19.91
C ASP A 199 -10.46 4.27 19.22
N LEU A 200 -9.35 4.70 19.81
CA LEU A 200 -8.48 5.71 19.18
C LEU A 200 -7.74 5.11 17.96
N ILE A 201 -7.38 3.83 17.98
CA ILE A 201 -6.81 3.16 16.79
C ILE A 201 -7.83 3.12 15.65
N VAL A 202 -9.10 2.82 15.95
CA VAL A 202 -10.18 2.85 14.96
C VAL A 202 -10.30 4.26 14.35
N GLU A 203 -10.29 5.31 15.16
CA GLU A 203 -10.35 6.69 14.67
C GLU A 203 -9.14 7.04 13.77
N ILE A 204 -7.93 6.67 14.20
CA ILE A 204 -6.71 6.90 13.40
C ILE A 204 -6.82 6.17 12.06
N GLU A 205 -7.22 4.91 12.07
CA GLU A 205 -7.34 4.07 10.87
C GLU A 205 -8.35 4.66 9.88
N GLU A 206 -9.52 5.09 10.37
CA GLU A 206 -10.54 5.74 9.53
C GLU A 206 -10.01 7.03 8.89
N VAL A 207 -9.37 7.88 9.68
CA VAL A 207 -8.77 9.13 9.17
C VAL A 207 -7.72 8.86 8.12
N LEU A 208 -6.83 7.88 8.34
CA LEU A 208 -5.78 7.51 7.38
C LEU A 208 -6.38 6.98 6.07
N LYS A 209 -7.42 6.16 6.15
CA LYS A 209 -8.16 5.65 4.98
C LYS A 209 -8.83 6.77 4.19
N GLU A 210 -9.52 7.69 4.88
CA GLU A 210 -10.13 8.85 4.23
C GLU A 210 -9.08 9.72 3.51
N VAL A 211 -7.90 9.94 4.14
CA VAL A 211 -6.77 10.68 3.53
C VAL A 211 -6.27 10.00 2.25
N MET A 212 -6.16 8.68 2.24
CA MET A 212 -5.77 7.95 1.04
C MET A 212 -6.82 8.08 -0.06
N MET A 213 -8.10 7.91 0.26
CA MET A 213 -9.20 7.98 -0.71
C MET A 213 -9.40 9.38 -1.29
N ILE A 214 -9.28 10.44 -0.47
CA ILE A 214 -9.41 11.82 -0.96
C ILE A 214 -8.25 12.23 -1.87
N SER A 215 -7.08 11.60 -1.69
CA SER A 215 -5.85 11.84 -2.45
C SER A 215 -5.82 11.15 -3.83
N LEU A 216 -6.81 10.31 -4.15
CA LEU A 216 -6.93 9.70 -5.47
C LEU A 216 -7.15 10.76 -6.55
N PRO A 217 -6.62 10.57 -7.77
CA PRO A 217 -6.75 11.53 -8.87
C PRO A 217 -8.22 11.88 -9.16
N LYS A 218 -8.49 13.16 -9.34
CA LYS A 218 -9.82 13.71 -9.62
C LYS A 218 -9.79 14.56 -10.90
N LEU A 219 -10.95 14.87 -11.45
CA LEU A 219 -11.07 15.63 -12.70
C LEU A 219 -10.25 16.95 -12.72
N PRO A 220 -10.23 17.77 -11.65
CA PRO A 220 -9.41 18.99 -11.62
C PRO A 220 -7.89 18.76 -11.73
N ASP A 221 -7.41 17.56 -11.36
CA ASP A 221 -5.99 17.21 -11.44
C ASP A 221 -5.51 17.09 -12.89
N PHE A 222 -6.45 16.82 -13.81
CA PHE A 222 -6.22 16.70 -15.24
C PHE A 222 -6.64 17.96 -16.02
N LEU A 223 -7.60 18.71 -15.48
CA LEU A 223 -8.15 19.92 -16.08
C LEU A 223 -8.16 21.04 -15.04
N PRO A 224 -7.00 21.69 -14.76
CA PRO A 224 -6.86 22.71 -13.71
C PRO A 224 -7.80 23.90 -13.86
N LEU A 225 -8.23 24.24 -15.07
CA LEU A 225 -9.23 25.29 -15.33
C LEU A 225 -10.57 25.01 -14.61
N LEU A 226 -10.87 23.77 -14.30
CA LEU A 226 -12.09 23.39 -13.57
C LEU A 226 -11.93 23.48 -12.04
N THR A 227 -10.73 23.73 -11.51
CA THR A 227 -10.48 23.82 -10.06
C THR A 227 -11.46 24.74 -9.30
N PRO A 228 -11.87 25.91 -9.85
CA PRO A 228 -12.86 26.77 -9.17
C PRO A 228 -14.21 26.09 -8.92
N LEU A 229 -14.61 25.14 -9.77
CA LEU A 229 -15.86 24.39 -9.63
C LEU A 229 -15.79 23.30 -8.53
N PHE A 230 -14.59 22.92 -8.13
CA PHE A 230 -14.33 21.86 -7.15
C PHE A 230 -13.85 22.40 -5.78
N ARG A 231 -14.18 23.67 -5.44
CA ARG A 231 -13.82 24.30 -4.16
C ARG A 231 -14.31 23.49 -2.95
N ARG A 232 -15.48 22.85 -3.07
CA ARG A 232 -16.02 21.98 -2.00
C ARG A 232 -15.06 20.87 -1.66
N GLN A 233 -14.54 20.14 -2.65
CA GLN A 233 -13.58 19.05 -2.42
C GLN A 233 -12.30 19.52 -1.73
N LEU A 234 -11.80 20.72 -2.05
CA LEU A 234 -10.63 21.28 -1.38
C LEU A 234 -10.96 21.66 0.08
N ASN A 235 -12.16 22.17 0.36
CA ASN A 235 -12.60 22.46 1.71
C ASN A 235 -12.79 21.17 2.54
N ASP A 236 -13.35 20.11 1.95
CA ASP A 236 -13.47 18.80 2.57
C ASP A 236 -12.07 18.22 2.89
N ALA A 237 -11.10 18.36 1.96
CA ALA A 237 -9.73 17.97 2.20
C ALA A 237 -9.07 18.76 3.33
N ARG A 238 -9.32 20.07 3.44
CA ARG A 238 -8.83 20.89 4.57
C ARG A 238 -9.48 20.49 5.89
N ALA A 239 -10.77 20.16 5.90
CA ALA A 239 -11.46 19.67 7.08
C ALA A 239 -10.88 18.32 7.55
N LEU A 240 -10.65 17.40 6.62
CA LEU A 240 -10.02 16.10 6.89
C LEU A 240 -8.57 16.29 7.40
N ARG A 241 -7.80 17.21 6.80
CA ARG A 241 -6.45 17.54 7.30
C ARG A 241 -6.48 18.03 8.75
N ARG A 242 -7.42 18.89 9.11
CA ARG A 242 -7.59 19.32 10.50
C ARG A 242 -7.93 18.15 11.42
N ARG A 243 -8.84 17.25 11.01
CA ARG A 243 -9.16 16.02 11.77
C ARG A 243 -7.93 15.15 11.97
N GLN A 244 -7.11 14.94 10.92
CA GLN A 244 -5.85 14.20 10.99
C GLN A 244 -4.86 14.83 11.98
N LEU A 245 -4.70 16.16 11.95
CA LEU A 245 -3.81 16.87 12.88
C LEU A 245 -4.34 16.77 14.31
N ASN A 246 -5.63 16.94 14.53
CA ASN A 246 -6.26 16.83 15.86
C ASN A 246 -6.07 15.43 16.46
N CYS A 247 -6.09 14.39 15.64
CA CYS A 247 -5.89 13.00 16.06
C CYS A 247 -4.41 12.70 16.38
N LEU A 248 -3.45 13.22 15.59
CA LEU A 248 -2.05 12.78 15.66
C LEU A 248 -1.10 13.78 16.34
N VAL A 249 -1.39 15.07 16.36
CA VAL A 249 -0.56 16.06 17.08
C VAL A 249 -0.45 15.76 18.58
N PRO A 250 -1.53 15.35 19.28
CA PRO A 250 -1.43 14.96 20.69
C PRO A 250 -0.40 13.85 20.93
N LEU A 251 -0.30 12.86 20.05
CA LEU A 251 0.68 11.78 20.14
C LEU A 251 2.12 12.30 19.99
N VAL A 252 2.36 13.20 19.03
CA VAL A 252 3.67 13.85 18.84
C VAL A 252 4.06 14.66 20.07
N ARG A 253 3.14 15.44 20.63
CA ARG A 253 3.37 16.27 21.82
C ARG A 253 3.60 15.44 23.07
N ALA A 254 2.77 14.41 23.30
CA ALA A 254 2.93 13.47 24.40
C ALA A 254 4.30 12.80 24.36
N ARG A 255 4.77 12.37 23.17
CA ARG A 255 6.10 11.78 23.02
C ARG A 255 7.22 12.78 23.32
N ARG A 256 7.11 14.02 22.87
CA ARG A 256 8.08 15.07 23.17
C ARG A 256 8.14 15.38 24.66
N GLU A 257 6.99 15.52 25.33
CA GLU A 257 6.91 15.74 26.78
C GLU A 257 7.54 14.58 27.55
N PHE A 258 7.23 13.34 27.14
CA PHE A 258 7.85 12.13 27.73
C PHE A 258 9.38 12.16 27.68
N LEU A 259 9.98 12.55 26.54
CA LEU A 259 11.43 12.66 26.40
C LEU A 259 12.02 13.80 27.25
N GLN A 260 11.29 14.91 27.40
CA GLN A 260 11.75 16.09 28.17
C GLN A 260 11.65 15.89 29.68
N THR A 261 10.64 15.17 30.17
CA THR A 261 10.40 14.92 31.60
C THR A 261 11.22 13.77 32.16
N GLY A 262 12.19 13.30 31.40
CA GLY A 262 13.15 12.28 31.82
C GLY A 262 12.57 10.87 31.81
N GLY A 263 12.33 10.34 30.63
CA GLY A 263 12.17 8.88 30.46
C GLY A 263 13.30 8.08 31.15
N ASN A 264 14.39 8.76 31.53
CA ASN A 264 15.48 8.22 32.34
C ASN A 264 15.16 8.18 33.85
N ALA A 265 14.32 9.10 34.39
CA ALA A 265 13.94 9.10 35.81
C ALA A 265 13.12 7.86 36.21
N TRP A 266 12.50 7.19 35.26
CA TRP A 266 11.73 5.97 35.48
C TRP A 266 12.62 4.76 35.76
N LYS A 267 13.88 4.77 35.26
CA LYS A 267 14.88 3.74 35.57
C LYS A 267 15.36 3.79 37.02
N GLU A 268 15.33 4.99 37.62
CA GLU A 268 15.81 5.21 39.00
C GLU A 268 14.72 4.88 40.04
N GLU A 269 13.44 4.96 39.71
CA GLU A 269 12.34 4.69 40.66
C GLU A 269 11.88 3.23 40.69
N GLY A 270 12.43 2.35 39.84
CA GLY A 270 12.06 0.92 39.79
C GLY A 270 10.60 0.64 39.43
N VAL A 271 9.91 1.63 38.84
CA VAL A 271 8.50 1.50 38.44
C VAL A 271 8.45 0.83 37.07
N GLU A 272 8.22 -0.48 37.07
CA GLU A 272 7.75 -1.19 35.88
C GLU A 272 6.28 -0.83 35.65
N GLY A 273 5.98 -0.05 34.61
CA GLY A 273 4.61 0.31 34.28
C GLY A 273 4.49 1.29 33.12
N ASN A 274 3.28 1.36 32.56
CA ASN A 274 2.94 2.33 31.54
C ASN A 274 2.50 3.65 32.21
N ARG A 275 2.93 4.79 31.68
CA ARG A 275 2.51 6.10 32.16
C ARG A 275 1.57 6.76 31.16
N VAL A 276 0.52 7.37 31.66
CA VAL A 276 -0.40 8.17 30.84
C VAL A 276 0.11 9.61 30.75
N VAL A 277 0.46 10.07 29.54
CA VAL A 277 0.88 11.44 29.26
C VAL A 277 -0.09 12.02 28.23
N GLY A 278 -0.78 13.08 28.59
CA GLY A 278 -1.79 13.69 27.70
C GLY A 278 -2.94 12.75 27.30
N GLY A 279 -3.29 11.76 28.14
CA GLY A 279 -4.30 10.75 27.85
C GLY A 279 -3.80 9.56 27.01
N VAL A 280 -2.52 9.53 26.65
CA VAL A 280 -1.89 8.47 25.87
C VAL A 280 -1.04 7.60 26.79
N GLU A 281 -1.25 6.29 26.74
CA GLU A 281 -0.44 5.31 27.49
C GLU A 281 0.93 5.18 26.82
N MET A 282 1.98 5.64 27.54
CA MET A 282 3.39 5.52 27.13
C MET A 282 4.02 4.34 27.84
N MET A 283 4.76 3.52 27.11
CA MET A 283 5.38 2.30 27.65
C MET A 283 6.70 2.58 28.36
N SER A 284 6.99 1.78 29.40
CA SER A 284 8.25 1.77 30.11
C SER A 284 8.91 0.37 30.05
N PRO A 285 10.23 0.24 29.77
CA PRO A 285 11.06 1.30 29.19
C PRO A 285 10.60 1.56 27.75
N PRO A 286 10.52 2.85 27.38
CA PRO A 286 10.11 3.19 26.04
C PRO A 286 11.18 2.72 25.06
N GLY A 287 10.76 1.92 24.10
CA GLY A 287 11.54 1.75 22.90
C GLY A 287 11.68 3.11 22.20
N GLU A 288 12.74 3.31 21.45
CA GLU A 288 12.88 4.49 20.61
C GLU A 288 11.75 4.48 19.57
N ALA A 289 11.00 5.57 19.49
CA ALA A 289 9.96 5.75 18.50
C ALA A 289 10.52 6.40 17.23
N TYR A 290 9.91 6.17 16.09
CA TYR A 290 10.33 6.80 14.83
C TYR A 290 10.32 8.33 14.92
N VAL A 291 9.29 8.90 15.55
CA VAL A 291 9.17 10.36 15.71
C VAL A 291 10.33 11.00 16.46
N ASP A 292 11.03 10.25 17.33
CA ASP A 292 12.18 10.77 18.09
C ASP A 292 13.29 11.23 17.15
N SER A 293 13.60 10.43 16.13
CA SER A 293 14.61 10.76 15.13
C SER A 293 14.21 11.93 14.22
N LEU A 294 12.93 12.24 14.16
CA LEU A 294 12.41 13.34 13.35
C LEU A 294 12.47 14.69 14.07
N PHE A 295 12.48 14.72 15.42
CA PHE A 295 12.54 15.97 16.19
C PHE A 295 13.77 16.81 15.90
N ASP A 296 14.89 16.15 15.63
CA ASP A 296 16.18 16.80 15.37
C ASP A 296 16.57 16.78 13.89
N LEU A 297 15.72 16.22 13.02
CA LEU A 297 16.00 16.17 11.60
C LEU A 297 15.90 17.55 10.96
N GLU A 298 16.99 18.01 10.37
CA GLU A 298 17.07 19.22 9.57
C GLU A 298 17.14 18.86 8.07
N PRO A 299 16.04 19.04 7.32
CA PRO A 299 16.05 18.75 5.90
C PRO A 299 17.06 19.65 5.15
N PRO A 300 17.86 19.07 4.22
CA PRO A 300 18.86 19.82 3.46
C PRO A 300 18.27 21.06 2.77
N GLY A 301 18.95 22.19 2.88
CA GLY A 301 18.59 23.46 2.24
C GLY A 301 17.46 24.24 2.92
N ARG A 302 16.92 23.78 4.06
CA ARG A 302 15.85 24.49 4.79
C ARG A 302 16.35 25.32 5.98
N GLY A 303 17.49 24.97 6.59
CA GLY A 303 18.06 25.67 7.74
C GLY A 303 17.17 25.70 8.99
N LYS A 304 16.18 24.77 9.06
CA LYS A 304 15.27 24.61 10.20
C LYS A 304 14.83 23.16 10.33
N ARG A 305 14.51 22.76 11.56
CA ARG A 305 13.93 21.44 11.89
C ARG A 305 12.53 21.29 11.32
N LEU A 306 12.04 20.05 11.32
CA LEU A 306 10.67 19.72 10.91
C LEU A 306 9.65 20.32 11.89
N GLY A 307 8.57 20.88 11.36
CA GLY A 307 7.42 21.35 12.11
C GLY A 307 6.44 20.22 12.48
N GLU A 308 5.51 20.47 13.40
CA GLU A 308 4.52 19.48 13.86
C GLU A 308 3.72 18.85 12.70
N GLU A 309 3.30 19.66 11.71
CA GLU A 309 2.58 19.14 10.54
C GLU A 309 3.42 18.20 9.68
N GLU A 310 4.73 18.46 9.56
CA GLU A 310 5.65 17.60 8.83
C GLU A 310 5.92 16.30 9.60
N LEU A 311 6.07 16.36 10.93
CA LEU A 311 6.19 15.19 11.80
C LEU A 311 4.97 14.27 11.69
N VAL A 312 3.76 14.83 11.83
CA VAL A 312 2.50 14.10 11.64
C VAL A 312 2.43 13.49 10.25
N THR A 313 2.82 14.24 9.22
CA THR A 313 2.77 13.76 7.82
C THR A 313 3.70 12.58 7.59
N LEU A 314 4.93 12.61 8.10
CA LEU A 314 5.87 11.50 7.98
C LEU A 314 5.42 10.25 8.74
N CYS A 315 4.89 10.41 9.96
CA CYS A 315 4.32 9.28 10.71
C CYS A 315 3.05 8.74 10.02
N SER A 316 2.16 9.62 9.52
CA SER A 316 0.98 9.20 8.75
C SER A 316 1.33 8.43 7.50
N GLU A 317 2.41 8.82 6.79
CA GLU A 317 2.90 8.11 5.62
C GLU A 317 3.26 6.67 5.97
N VAL A 318 3.98 6.43 7.08
CA VAL A 318 4.35 5.09 7.56
C VAL A 318 3.11 4.26 7.87
N MET A 319 2.18 4.83 8.65
CA MET A 319 0.97 4.13 9.08
C MET A 319 0.04 3.81 7.89
N SER A 320 -0.22 4.79 7.01
CA SER A 320 -1.09 4.57 5.84
C SER A 320 -0.51 3.54 4.89
N ALA A 321 0.78 3.68 4.53
CA ALA A 321 1.41 2.78 3.56
C ALA A 321 1.50 1.34 4.07
N GLY A 322 1.77 1.14 5.35
CA GLY A 322 1.95 -0.19 5.92
C GLY A 322 0.65 -0.88 6.26
N THR A 323 -0.40 -0.15 6.67
CA THR A 323 -1.67 -0.75 7.12
C THR A 323 -2.43 -1.38 5.96
N ASP A 324 -2.77 -0.61 4.93
CA ASP A 324 -3.62 -1.09 3.83
C ASP A 324 -2.96 -2.23 3.04
N THR A 325 -1.70 -2.06 2.68
CA THR A 325 -1.00 -3.03 1.84
C THR A 325 -0.82 -4.39 2.54
N SER A 326 -0.46 -4.37 3.83
CA SER A 326 -0.27 -5.60 4.61
C SER A 326 -1.60 -6.29 4.91
N ALA A 327 -2.64 -5.53 5.28
CA ALA A 327 -3.97 -6.09 5.53
C ALA A 327 -4.60 -6.68 4.26
N THR A 328 -4.40 -6.04 3.11
CA THR A 328 -4.83 -6.56 1.79
C THR A 328 -4.16 -7.90 1.48
N ALA A 329 -2.84 -8.00 1.66
CA ALA A 329 -2.12 -9.25 1.43
C ALA A 329 -2.57 -10.36 2.41
N LEU A 330 -2.81 -10.02 3.68
CA LEU A 330 -3.33 -10.96 4.67
C LEU A 330 -4.74 -11.46 4.31
N GLU A 331 -5.63 -10.57 3.89
CA GLU A 331 -6.99 -10.95 3.49
C GLU A 331 -6.98 -11.92 2.30
N TRP A 332 -6.19 -11.64 1.26
CA TRP A 332 -6.04 -12.52 0.11
C TRP A 332 -5.40 -13.86 0.47
N ALA A 333 -4.35 -13.88 1.30
CA ALA A 333 -3.75 -15.12 1.76
C ALA A 333 -4.75 -15.97 2.54
N MET A 334 -5.50 -15.35 3.46
CA MET A 334 -6.52 -16.03 4.25
C MET A 334 -7.68 -16.54 3.39
N MET A 335 -8.10 -15.79 2.37
CA MET A 335 -9.13 -16.24 1.43
C MET A 335 -8.72 -17.56 0.76
N HIS A 336 -7.49 -17.64 0.26
CA HIS A 336 -6.97 -18.86 -0.35
C HIS A 336 -6.85 -20.01 0.65
N LEU A 337 -6.39 -19.74 1.88
CA LEU A 337 -6.29 -20.77 2.93
C LEU A 337 -7.66 -21.24 3.43
N VAL A 338 -8.71 -20.43 3.35
CA VAL A 338 -10.10 -20.84 3.61
C VAL A 338 -10.63 -21.71 2.48
N LEU A 339 -10.28 -21.41 1.23
CA LEU A 339 -10.69 -22.20 0.05
C LEU A 339 -9.92 -23.51 -0.09
N ASP A 340 -8.68 -23.56 0.42
CA ASP A 340 -7.81 -24.75 0.37
C ASP A 340 -7.41 -25.21 1.77
N PRO A 341 -8.24 -26.09 2.41
CA PRO A 341 -7.94 -26.64 3.73
C PRO A 341 -6.65 -27.47 3.79
N ALA A 342 -6.19 -28.04 2.66
CA ALA A 342 -4.94 -28.79 2.62
C ALA A 342 -3.73 -27.86 2.71
N ALA A 343 -3.73 -26.77 1.96
CA ALA A 343 -2.73 -25.72 2.08
C ALA A 343 -2.72 -25.11 3.49
N GLN A 344 -3.90 -24.83 4.06
CA GLN A 344 -4.00 -24.32 5.43
C GLN A 344 -3.41 -25.31 6.45
N GLN A 345 -3.68 -26.60 6.31
CA GLN A 345 -3.13 -27.62 7.19
C GLN A 345 -1.61 -27.71 7.06
N ARG A 346 -1.08 -27.64 5.86
CA ARG A 346 0.36 -27.68 5.61
C ARG A 346 1.08 -26.47 6.27
N VAL A 347 0.51 -25.26 6.20
CA VAL A 347 1.02 -24.09 6.96
C VAL A 347 1.01 -24.39 8.46
N TYR A 348 -0.07 -24.95 8.99
CA TYR A 348 -0.17 -25.28 10.41
C TYR A 348 0.91 -26.28 10.83
N ASP A 349 1.08 -27.37 10.08
CA ASP A 349 2.05 -28.42 10.38
C ASP A 349 3.49 -27.87 10.38
N GLU A 350 3.82 -27.02 9.39
CA GLU A 350 5.12 -26.34 9.33
C GLU A 350 5.34 -25.39 10.52
N VAL A 351 4.34 -24.58 10.88
CA VAL A 351 4.44 -23.66 12.03
C VAL A 351 4.63 -24.44 13.33
N VAL A 352 3.91 -25.53 13.53
CA VAL A 352 4.04 -26.37 14.74
C VAL A 352 5.40 -27.08 14.78
N ASP A 353 5.91 -27.53 13.63
CA ASP A 353 7.24 -28.17 13.54
C ASP A 353 8.38 -27.17 13.88
N LYS A 354 8.29 -25.92 13.43
CA LYS A 354 9.35 -24.93 13.59
C LYS A 354 9.26 -24.12 14.89
N ALA A 355 8.06 -23.77 15.32
CA ALA A 355 7.85 -22.88 16.47
C ALA A 355 7.11 -23.54 17.66
N GLY A 356 6.75 -24.83 17.58
CA GLY A 356 5.95 -25.49 18.61
C GLY A 356 4.48 -25.05 18.65
N LYS A 357 3.69 -25.68 19.53
CA LYS A 357 2.25 -25.42 19.64
C LYS A 357 1.88 -24.22 20.50
N THR A 358 2.67 -23.92 21.50
CA THR A 358 2.37 -22.94 22.55
C THR A 358 3.44 -21.88 22.72
N GLU A 359 4.61 -22.07 22.13
CA GLU A 359 5.71 -21.12 22.19
C GLU A 359 5.46 -19.90 21.31
N ARG A 360 6.16 -18.81 21.61
CA ARG A 360 6.10 -17.60 20.81
C ARG A 360 6.73 -17.87 19.44
N ILE A 361 6.07 -17.46 18.36
CA ILE A 361 6.65 -17.46 17.02
C ILE A 361 7.54 -16.23 16.88
N THR A 362 8.81 -16.46 16.55
CA THR A 362 9.83 -15.41 16.38
C THR A 362 10.11 -15.13 14.90
N GLU A 363 10.88 -14.07 14.66
CA GLU A 363 11.38 -13.75 13.32
C GLU A 363 12.24 -14.91 12.76
N ALA A 364 13.08 -15.53 13.59
CA ALA A 364 13.94 -16.64 13.20
C ALA A 364 13.14 -17.89 12.82
N ASP A 365 11.99 -18.10 13.45
CA ASP A 365 11.13 -19.25 13.11
C ASP A 365 10.52 -19.10 11.72
N VAL A 366 9.97 -17.92 11.38
CA VAL A 366 9.35 -17.69 10.06
C VAL A 366 10.38 -17.71 8.92
N GLU A 367 11.65 -17.42 9.20
CA GLU A 367 12.75 -17.60 8.24
C GLU A 367 12.99 -19.09 7.87
N GLN A 368 12.59 -20.02 8.74
CA GLN A 368 12.70 -21.46 8.55
C GLN A 368 11.41 -22.13 8.05
N MET A 369 10.41 -21.35 7.63
CA MET A 369 9.10 -21.81 7.17
C MET A 369 8.95 -21.61 5.65
N PRO A 370 9.57 -22.47 4.81
CA PRO A 370 9.54 -22.27 3.35
C PRO A 370 8.15 -22.32 2.74
N TYR A 371 7.22 -23.12 3.29
CA TYR A 371 5.86 -23.17 2.76
C TYR A 371 5.06 -21.91 3.10
N LEU A 372 5.17 -21.41 4.32
CA LEU A 372 4.59 -20.11 4.70
C LEU A 372 5.13 -18.96 3.82
N GLN A 373 6.44 -18.95 3.56
CA GLN A 373 7.05 -17.98 2.65
C GLN A 373 6.52 -18.11 1.22
N ALA A 374 6.33 -19.34 0.75
CA ALA A 374 5.77 -19.64 -0.57
C ALA A 374 4.31 -19.15 -0.67
N VAL A 375 3.48 -19.37 0.35
CA VAL A 375 2.11 -18.84 0.46
C VAL A 375 2.11 -17.31 0.32
N VAL A 376 2.97 -16.62 1.04
CA VAL A 376 3.05 -15.14 0.98
C VAL A 376 3.54 -14.67 -0.40
N LYS A 377 4.55 -15.31 -0.98
CA LYS A 377 5.04 -14.97 -2.33
C LYS A 377 3.97 -15.20 -3.39
N GLU A 378 3.26 -16.34 -3.36
CA GLU A 378 2.18 -16.63 -4.31
C GLU A 378 1.01 -15.68 -4.15
N THR A 379 0.70 -15.24 -2.92
CA THR A 379 -0.29 -14.20 -2.67
C THR A 379 0.13 -12.88 -3.32
N PHE A 380 1.38 -12.46 -3.19
CA PHE A 380 1.89 -11.25 -3.86
C PHE A 380 1.92 -11.40 -5.39
N ARG A 381 2.17 -12.59 -5.92
CA ARG A 381 2.13 -12.84 -7.35
C ARG A 381 0.70 -12.71 -7.88
N ARG A 382 -0.26 -13.42 -7.27
CA ARG A 382 -1.64 -13.50 -7.76
C ARG A 382 -2.46 -12.27 -7.44
N HIS A 383 -2.23 -11.66 -6.27
CA HIS A 383 -2.95 -10.51 -5.74
C HIS A 383 -1.99 -9.43 -5.22
N PRO A 384 -1.19 -8.81 -6.10
CA PRO A 384 -0.33 -7.71 -5.66
C PRO A 384 -1.21 -6.57 -5.12
N PRO A 385 -0.85 -5.94 -4.00
CA PRO A 385 -1.66 -4.85 -3.43
C PRO A 385 -1.88 -3.68 -4.39
N SER A 386 -1.02 -3.51 -5.38
CA SER A 386 -1.18 -2.53 -6.46
C SER A 386 -0.76 -3.10 -7.80
N HIS A 387 -1.51 -2.79 -8.85
CA HIS A 387 -1.17 -3.13 -10.23
C HIS A 387 -0.20 -2.13 -10.89
N PHE A 388 0.09 -1.03 -10.21
CA PHE A 388 1.07 -0.02 -10.61
C PHE A 388 1.99 0.30 -9.46
N VAL A 389 3.23 0.66 -9.74
CA VAL A 389 4.00 1.42 -8.76
C VAL A 389 3.50 2.87 -8.73
N LEU A 390 3.81 3.59 -7.66
CA LEU A 390 3.47 5.02 -7.59
C LEU A 390 4.09 5.76 -8.78
N SER A 391 3.32 6.66 -9.41
CA SER A 391 3.72 7.40 -10.61
C SER A 391 5.13 7.96 -10.52
N HIS A 392 5.93 7.76 -11.56
CA HIS A 392 7.29 8.27 -11.69
C HIS A 392 7.32 9.46 -12.64
N ALA A 393 8.40 10.23 -12.60
CA ALA A 393 8.75 11.22 -13.59
C ALA A 393 10.26 11.14 -13.88
N ALA A 394 10.66 11.50 -15.08
CA ALA A 394 12.07 11.65 -15.39
C ALA A 394 12.62 12.94 -14.74
N THR A 395 13.90 12.93 -14.36
CA THR A 395 14.58 14.11 -13.79
C THR A 395 14.88 15.17 -14.86
N ARG A 396 14.91 14.77 -16.12
CA ARG A 396 15.05 15.59 -17.33
C ARG A 396 14.49 14.82 -18.52
N ASP A 397 14.30 15.49 -19.65
CA ASP A 397 13.95 14.81 -20.89
C ASP A 397 14.94 13.67 -21.17
N THR A 398 14.42 12.50 -21.47
CA THR A 398 15.20 11.27 -21.66
C THR A 398 14.53 10.36 -22.69
N GLU A 399 15.05 9.15 -22.84
CA GLU A 399 14.57 8.13 -23.76
C GLU A 399 14.32 6.81 -23.04
N LEU A 400 13.30 6.05 -23.47
CA LEU A 400 13.02 4.69 -23.02
C LEU A 400 12.45 3.86 -24.19
N GLY A 401 13.12 2.74 -24.51
CA GLY A 401 12.67 1.84 -25.59
C GLY A 401 12.65 2.50 -26.97
N GLY A 402 13.54 3.45 -27.25
CA GLY A 402 13.58 4.20 -28.50
C GLY A 402 12.58 5.36 -28.59
N TYR A 403 11.87 5.68 -27.50
CA TYR A 403 10.90 6.77 -27.45
C TYR A 403 11.32 7.85 -26.49
N ARG A 404 11.03 9.12 -26.85
CA ARG A 404 11.23 10.27 -25.97
C ARG A 404 10.30 10.20 -24.76
N VAL A 405 10.84 10.49 -23.58
CA VAL A 405 10.12 10.65 -22.31
C VAL A 405 10.37 12.04 -21.76
N PRO A 406 9.42 12.99 -21.90
CA PRO A 406 9.54 14.34 -21.34
C PRO A 406 9.58 14.31 -19.80
N ALA A 407 10.31 15.25 -19.20
CA ALA A 407 10.46 15.37 -17.75
C ALA A 407 9.13 15.69 -17.01
N ASP A 408 8.19 16.35 -17.70
CA ASP A 408 6.86 16.69 -17.18
C ASP A 408 5.82 15.58 -17.37
N ALA A 409 6.16 14.49 -18.08
CA ALA A 409 5.29 13.35 -18.22
C ALA A 409 5.24 12.52 -16.93
N SER A 410 4.05 11.99 -16.61
CA SER A 410 3.92 10.90 -15.65
C SER A 410 4.27 9.59 -16.34
N VAL A 411 5.16 8.81 -15.73
CA VAL A 411 5.50 7.45 -16.19
C VAL A 411 4.83 6.45 -15.25
N GLU A 412 3.92 5.66 -15.81
CA GLU A 412 3.12 4.69 -15.09
C GLU A 412 3.61 3.28 -15.43
N PHE A 413 4.23 2.60 -14.46
CA PHE A 413 4.71 1.23 -14.64
C PHE A 413 3.63 0.25 -14.19
N TYR A 414 3.06 -0.50 -15.16
CA TYR A 414 2.03 -1.50 -14.93
C TYR A 414 2.67 -2.84 -14.57
N THR A 415 2.68 -3.15 -13.29
CA THR A 415 3.41 -4.30 -12.73
C THR A 415 2.63 -5.60 -12.75
N ALA A 416 1.31 -5.55 -12.83
CA ALA A 416 0.48 -6.75 -12.83
C ALA A 416 0.77 -7.66 -14.04
N TRP A 417 1.08 -7.09 -15.22
CA TRP A 417 1.46 -7.91 -16.37
C TRP A 417 2.68 -8.80 -16.12
N VAL A 418 3.60 -8.37 -15.28
CA VAL A 418 4.81 -9.16 -14.93
C VAL A 418 4.42 -10.48 -14.27
N THR A 419 3.34 -10.49 -13.50
CA THR A 419 2.84 -11.66 -12.75
C THR A 419 1.72 -12.41 -13.45
N GLU A 420 1.10 -11.79 -14.46
CA GLU A 420 0.00 -12.37 -15.26
C GLU A 420 0.47 -12.99 -16.58
N ASN A 421 1.74 -12.82 -16.96
CA ASN A 421 2.27 -13.33 -18.22
C ASN A 421 2.39 -14.87 -18.20
N PRO A 422 1.63 -15.60 -19.05
CA PRO A 422 1.64 -17.06 -19.07
C PRO A 422 2.98 -17.67 -19.55
N GLU A 423 3.80 -16.91 -20.28
CA GLU A 423 5.16 -17.34 -20.67
C GLU A 423 6.10 -17.41 -19.47
N THR A 424 5.89 -16.55 -18.48
CA THR A 424 6.70 -16.51 -17.24
C THR A 424 6.09 -17.37 -16.14
N TRP A 425 4.77 -17.40 -16.05
CA TRP A 425 4.00 -18.10 -15.02
C TRP A 425 2.95 -19.01 -15.68
N PRO A 426 3.22 -20.29 -15.89
CA PRO A 426 2.20 -21.24 -16.38
C PRO A 426 0.97 -21.24 -15.50
N ASP A 427 -0.23 -21.23 -16.09
CA ASP A 427 -1.51 -21.04 -15.37
C ASP A 427 -1.49 -19.87 -14.39
N PRO A 428 -1.31 -18.62 -14.86
CA PRO A 428 -1.08 -17.47 -13.98
C PRO A 428 -2.26 -17.18 -13.04
N ASP A 429 -3.47 -17.62 -13.37
CA ASP A 429 -4.67 -17.46 -12.57
C ASP A 429 -4.78 -18.46 -11.42
N ALA A 430 -4.09 -19.59 -11.49
CA ALA A 430 -4.07 -20.57 -10.41
C ALA A 430 -3.18 -20.09 -9.28
N TRP A 431 -3.69 -20.17 -8.04
CA TRP A 431 -2.91 -19.92 -6.83
C TRP A 431 -2.25 -21.21 -6.38
N ARG A 432 -0.92 -21.29 -6.49
CA ARG A 432 -0.09 -22.47 -6.18
C ARG A 432 1.19 -22.08 -5.46
N PRO A 433 1.24 -22.14 -4.11
CA PRO A 433 2.46 -21.85 -3.35
C PRO A 433 3.67 -22.68 -3.77
N GLU A 434 3.45 -23.88 -4.26
CA GLU A 434 4.49 -24.82 -4.72
C GLU A 434 5.40 -24.25 -5.79
N ARG A 435 4.96 -23.22 -6.54
CA ARG A 435 5.79 -22.48 -7.49
C ARG A 435 7.07 -21.93 -6.86
N PHE A 436 7.01 -21.57 -5.58
CA PHE A 436 8.11 -20.93 -4.84
C PHE A 436 8.91 -21.89 -3.97
N LEU A 437 8.58 -23.18 -3.99
CA LEU A 437 9.37 -24.21 -3.34
C LEU A 437 10.49 -24.71 -4.26
N GLU A 438 11.40 -25.50 -3.69
CA GLU A 438 12.49 -26.14 -4.45
C GLU A 438 11.93 -26.96 -5.63
N GLY A 439 12.47 -26.74 -6.81
CA GLY A 439 11.99 -27.34 -8.07
C GLY A 439 10.80 -26.64 -8.73
N GLY A 440 10.17 -25.66 -8.07
CA GLY A 440 9.11 -24.84 -8.66
C GLY A 440 9.66 -23.72 -9.55
N GLU A 441 8.84 -23.28 -10.53
CA GLU A 441 9.23 -22.26 -11.52
C GLU A 441 9.57 -20.88 -10.91
N GLY A 442 9.11 -20.61 -9.68
CA GLY A 442 9.32 -19.36 -8.96
C GLY A 442 10.35 -19.43 -7.83
N HIS A 443 11.02 -20.59 -7.62
CA HIS A 443 11.91 -20.82 -6.47
C HIS A 443 12.93 -19.68 -6.26
N ASP A 444 13.67 -19.30 -7.31
CA ASP A 444 14.69 -18.25 -7.25
C ASP A 444 14.18 -16.84 -7.53
N THR A 445 12.85 -16.63 -7.47
CA THR A 445 12.27 -15.33 -7.79
C THR A 445 12.58 -14.30 -6.71
N ASP A 446 13.26 -13.22 -7.12
CA ASP A 446 13.53 -12.04 -6.32
C ASP A 446 12.31 -11.11 -6.32
N ILE A 447 11.76 -10.86 -5.14
CA ILE A 447 10.61 -9.93 -4.95
C ILE A 447 11.03 -8.46 -4.90
N THR A 448 12.34 -8.18 -4.93
CA THR A 448 12.87 -6.80 -4.90
C THR A 448 13.12 -6.24 -6.30
N GLY A 449 12.99 -7.05 -7.33
CA GLY A 449 13.17 -6.64 -8.73
C GLY A 449 14.60 -6.22 -9.10
N THR A 450 15.61 -6.64 -8.32
CA THR A 450 17.02 -6.26 -8.59
C THR A 450 17.65 -7.10 -9.69
N ARG A 451 17.21 -8.34 -9.86
CA ARG A 451 17.69 -9.27 -10.90
C ARG A 451 16.79 -9.22 -12.14
N ALA A 452 16.08 -10.27 -12.45
CA ALA A 452 15.06 -10.28 -13.50
C ALA A 452 13.69 -9.96 -12.90
N LEU A 453 12.90 -9.11 -13.58
CA LEU A 453 11.56 -8.77 -13.12
C LEU A 453 10.57 -9.90 -13.45
N ARG A 454 10.52 -10.92 -12.61
CA ARG A 454 9.47 -11.95 -12.67
C ARG A 454 8.26 -11.60 -11.81
N MET A 455 8.46 -10.82 -10.77
CA MET A 455 7.43 -10.16 -9.97
C MET A 455 8.04 -8.94 -9.27
N MET A 456 7.22 -7.93 -8.92
CA MET A 456 7.70 -6.73 -8.23
C MET A 456 6.63 -6.12 -7.31
N PRO A 457 6.17 -6.87 -6.29
CA PRO A 457 5.12 -6.41 -5.39
C PRO A 457 5.52 -5.17 -4.57
N PHE A 458 6.81 -4.93 -4.43
CA PHE A 458 7.40 -3.80 -3.72
C PHE A 458 8.00 -2.73 -4.63
N GLY A 459 7.77 -2.81 -5.95
CA GLY A 459 8.46 -1.97 -6.92
C GLY A 459 9.92 -2.39 -7.11
N ALA A 460 10.71 -1.54 -7.79
CA ALA A 460 12.11 -1.80 -8.05
C ALA A 460 12.95 -0.50 -8.06
N GLY A 461 14.28 -0.65 -8.03
CA GLY A 461 15.23 0.44 -8.18
C GLY A 461 15.25 1.43 -7.02
N ARG A 462 15.52 2.72 -7.31
CA ARG A 462 15.71 3.75 -6.27
C ARG A 462 14.48 3.99 -5.40
N ARG A 463 13.28 3.77 -5.93
CA ARG A 463 11.99 3.98 -5.26
C ARG A 463 11.33 2.68 -4.77
N ILE A 464 12.08 1.58 -4.73
CA ILE A 464 11.59 0.33 -4.11
C ILE A 464 11.03 0.61 -2.71
N CYS A 465 10.02 -0.14 -2.30
CA CYS A 465 9.43 -0.02 -0.96
C CYS A 465 10.53 -0.05 0.13
N PRO A 466 10.61 0.95 1.00
CA PRO A 466 11.62 0.95 2.07
C PRO A 466 11.37 -0.13 3.12
N ALA A 467 10.11 -0.52 3.29
CA ALA A 467 9.65 -1.45 4.32
C ALA A 467 9.34 -2.85 3.78
N ALA A 468 9.91 -3.25 2.63
CA ALA A 468 9.60 -4.56 2.03
C ALA A 468 9.83 -5.71 3.00
N THR A 469 11.00 -5.78 3.62
CA THR A 469 11.35 -6.83 4.60
C THR A 469 10.43 -6.79 5.82
N LEU A 470 10.14 -5.60 6.36
CA LEU A 470 9.26 -5.43 7.52
C LEU A 470 7.81 -5.83 7.18
N GLY A 471 7.32 -5.44 6.00
CA GLY A 471 5.98 -5.80 5.53
C GLY A 471 5.82 -7.32 5.36
N VAL A 472 6.79 -7.98 4.72
CA VAL A 472 6.80 -9.44 4.59
C VAL A 472 6.80 -10.11 5.97
N LEU A 473 7.65 -9.65 6.88
CA LEU A 473 7.74 -10.16 8.25
C LEU A 473 6.40 -10.03 9.00
N HIS A 474 5.75 -8.86 8.93
CA HIS A 474 4.45 -8.66 9.57
C HIS A 474 3.38 -9.60 9.02
N ILE A 475 3.35 -9.80 7.69
CA ILE A 475 2.40 -10.72 7.04
C ILE A 475 2.66 -12.16 7.47
N GLN A 476 3.91 -12.62 7.43
CA GLN A 476 4.29 -13.98 7.82
C GLN A 476 3.96 -14.27 9.29
N LEU A 477 4.35 -13.40 10.21
CA LEU A 477 4.08 -13.57 11.64
C LEU A 477 2.58 -13.55 11.94
N THR A 478 1.82 -12.66 11.30
CA THR A 478 0.36 -12.59 11.50
C THR A 478 -0.29 -13.86 10.98
N LEU A 479 0.04 -14.27 9.77
CA LEU A 479 -0.52 -15.48 9.15
C LEU A 479 -0.18 -16.74 9.93
N ALA A 480 1.09 -16.90 10.36
CA ALA A 480 1.53 -18.04 11.17
C ALA A 480 0.74 -18.14 12.49
N ASN A 481 0.58 -17.02 13.21
CA ASN A 481 -0.19 -17.03 14.47
C ASN A 481 -1.68 -17.31 14.25
N MET A 482 -2.30 -16.72 13.22
CA MET A 482 -3.70 -16.95 12.88
C MET A 482 -3.97 -18.42 12.56
N VAL A 483 -3.10 -19.05 11.79
CA VAL A 483 -3.27 -20.45 11.36
C VAL A 483 -2.89 -21.43 12.49
N ARG A 484 -1.89 -21.11 13.32
CA ARG A 484 -1.52 -21.97 14.46
C ARG A 484 -2.63 -22.04 15.52
N GLU A 485 -3.21 -20.89 15.86
CA GLU A 485 -4.21 -20.82 16.93
C GLU A 485 -5.60 -21.28 16.46
N LEU A 486 -5.95 -20.97 15.22
CA LEU A 486 -7.30 -21.08 14.70
C LEU A 486 -7.33 -21.86 13.38
N ARG A 487 -8.30 -22.77 13.26
CA ARG A 487 -8.70 -23.36 11.98
C ARG A 487 -9.77 -22.47 11.34
N TRP A 488 -9.56 -22.10 10.09
CA TRP A 488 -10.39 -21.18 9.34
C TRP A 488 -11.26 -21.88 8.33
N THR A 489 -12.53 -21.51 8.27
CA THR A 489 -13.56 -22.12 7.41
C THR A 489 -14.45 -21.02 6.83
N PRO A 490 -15.22 -21.27 5.75
CA PRO A 490 -16.35 -20.42 5.44
C PRO A 490 -17.29 -20.32 6.66
N PRO A 491 -17.99 -19.18 6.86
CA PRO A 491 -18.96 -19.07 7.95
C PRO A 491 -20.09 -20.09 7.80
N ALA A 492 -20.65 -20.54 8.92
CA ALA A 492 -21.76 -21.49 8.92
C ALA A 492 -22.95 -20.94 8.11
N GLY A 493 -23.43 -21.72 7.13
CA GLY A 493 -24.54 -21.34 6.26
C GLY A 493 -24.19 -20.38 5.11
N GLU A 494 -22.94 -19.93 5.00
CA GLU A 494 -22.47 -19.12 3.87
C GLU A 494 -21.68 -20.00 2.87
N GLY A 495 -21.68 -19.61 1.59
CA GLY A 495 -20.89 -20.26 0.54
C GLY A 495 -19.40 -19.91 0.64
N PRO A 496 -18.57 -20.46 -0.27
CA PRO A 496 -17.16 -20.10 -0.35
C PRO A 496 -17.00 -18.61 -0.64
N PRO A 497 -15.90 -17.97 -0.17
CA PRO A 497 -15.62 -16.56 -0.43
C PRO A 497 -15.50 -16.27 -1.94
N ASP A 498 -16.00 -15.10 -2.37
CA ASP A 498 -15.93 -14.62 -3.75
C ASP A 498 -14.55 -14.02 -4.04
N PRO A 499 -13.76 -14.54 -4.99
CA PRO A 499 -12.45 -14.01 -5.34
C PRO A 499 -12.48 -12.74 -6.20
N ALA A 500 -13.66 -12.16 -6.46
CA ALA A 500 -13.78 -10.92 -7.24
C ALA A 500 -13.03 -9.77 -6.56
N GLU A 501 -12.29 -9.01 -7.36
CA GLU A 501 -11.49 -7.88 -6.89
C GLU A 501 -12.15 -6.52 -7.19
N THR A 502 -11.77 -5.51 -6.43
CA THR A 502 -12.09 -4.10 -6.69
C THR A 502 -10.93 -3.21 -6.29
N PHE A 503 -10.91 -1.98 -6.82
CA PHE A 503 -9.89 -1.00 -6.49
C PHE A 503 -10.40 -0.04 -5.41
N ALA A 504 -9.73 -0.05 -4.25
CA ALA A 504 -9.98 0.85 -3.13
C ALA A 504 -8.64 1.35 -2.56
N PHE A 505 -7.86 2.08 -3.36
CA PHE A 505 -6.46 2.44 -3.19
C PHE A 505 -5.51 1.24 -3.37
N THR A 506 -5.77 0.12 -2.74
CA THR A 506 -5.20 -1.20 -3.04
C THR A 506 -6.21 -2.06 -3.80
N VAL A 507 -5.77 -3.18 -4.36
CA VAL A 507 -6.61 -4.16 -5.03
C VAL A 507 -7.13 -5.13 -3.97
N VAL A 508 -8.33 -4.87 -3.48
CA VAL A 508 -8.98 -5.63 -2.39
C VAL A 508 -10.05 -6.58 -2.91
N MET A 509 -10.49 -7.51 -2.09
CA MET A 509 -11.69 -8.29 -2.38
C MET A 509 -12.90 -7.36 -2.51
N LYS A 510 -13.74 -7.60 -3.52
CA LYS A 510 -14.99 -6.85 -3.73
C LYS A 510 -15.94 -7.01 -2.55
N HIS A 511 -16.00 -8.19 -2.00
CA HIS A 511 -16.70 -8.55 -0.78
C HIS A 511 -15.66 -8.99 0.24
N SER A 512 -15.42 -8.18 1.28
CA SER A 512 -14.41 -8.46 2.28
C SER A 512 -14.61 -9.83 2.93
N LEU A 513 -13.53 -10.55 3.16
CA LEU A 513 -13.53 -11.92 3.68
C LEU A 513 -14.19 -11.99 5.06
N ARG A 514 -15.26 -12.80 5.13
CA ARG A 514 -15.84 -13.32 6.36
C ARG A 514 -15.44 -14.77 6.53
N ALA A 515 -15.04 -15.16 7.73
CA ALA A 515 -14.63 -16.54 8.01
C ALA A 515 -15.13 -17.01 9.38
N GLY A 516 -15.45 -18.29 9.47
CA GLY A 516 -15.63 -18.99 10.74
C GLY A 516 -14.27 -19.41 11.30
N ILE A 517 -14.13 -19.48 12.62
CA ILE A 517 -12.92 -19.93 13.28
C ILE A 517 -13.22 -21.02 14.31
N VAL A 518 -12.30 -21.97 14.45
CA VAL A 518 -12.36 -23.05 15.45
C VAL A 518 -10.98 -23.13 16.11
N GLU A 519 -10.96 -23.20 17.45
CA GLU A 519 -9.71 -23.35 18.22
C GLU A 519 -9.00 -24.66 17.86
N ARG A 520 -7.70 -24.60 17.56
CA ARG A 520 -6.91 -25.80 17.26
C ARG A 520 -6.44 -26.56 18.50
N ASN A 521 -6.38 -25.88 19.65
CA ASN A 521 -5.88 -26.45 20.91
C ASN A 521 -7.01 -26.88 21.87
N GLN A 522 -8.28 -26.88 21.45
CA GLN A 522 -9.34 -27.47 22.25
C GLN A 522 -9.36 -29.00 22.06
N PRO A 523 -9.46 -29.78 23.16
CA PRO A 523 -9.80 -31.19 23.02
C PRO A 523 -11.14 -31.29 22.28
N PRO A 524 -11.34 -32.35 21.45
CA PRO A 524 -12.58 -32.50 20.70
C PRO A 524 -13.77 -32.45 21.69
N SER A 525 -14.72 -31.58 21.38
CA SER A 525 -15.98 -31.52 22.17
C SER A 525 -16.58 -32.90 22.23
N PRO A 526 -17.05 -33.36 23.40
CA PRO A 526 -17.71 -34.66 23.50
C PRO A 526 -18.91 -34.68 22.54
N PRO A 527 -19.18 -35.81 21.88
CA PRO A 527 -20.31 -35.93 20.98
C PRO A 527 -21.59 -35.52 21.71
N PRO A 528 -22.55 -34.89 21.00
CA PRO A 528 -23.81 -34.51 21.63
C PRO A 528 -24.45 -35.76 22.27
N VAL A 529 -24.72 -35.66 23.56
CA VAL A 529 -25.45 -36.73 24.29
C VAL A 529 -26.80 -36.84 23.58
N ALA A 530 -27.04 -37.99 22.97
CA ALA A 530 -28.34 -38.29 22.40
C ALA A 530 -29.40 -38.15 23.52
N ALA A 531 -30.29 -37.20 23.35
CA ALA A 531 -31.45 -37.05 24.20
C ALA A 531 -32.33 -38.28 23.99
N ASN A 532 -32.39 -39.10 25.02
CA ASN A 532 -33.35 -40.20 25.11
C ASN A 532 -34.79 -39.65 25.27
#